data_f2b81444382523471ac950ffbea97bab
#
_entry.id   f2b81444382523471ac950ffbea97bab
#
_cell.length_a   1.000
_cell.length_b   1.000
_cell.length_c   1.000
_cell.angle_alpha   90.00
_cell.angle_beta   90.00
_cell.angle_gamma   90.00
#
_symmetry.space_group_name_H-M   'P 1'
#
loop_
_entity.id
_entity.type
_entity.pdbx_description
1 polymer ?
#
loop_
_entity_poly.entity_id
_entity_poly.type
_entity_poly.pdbx_seq_one_letter_code
_entity_poly.pdbx_strand_id
1 'polypeptide(L)'
;MQVAVGRLATVVISVAVVVGLVGHRPAPPRPYQTVARGTPIDHVAVIGDSYTTGTDEGGQGSNAWTTRTWLALAHQGVQIAPEVASEGRAGYVVRGDHGNVFEDLTNRAVHPDDALVVFFGSRNDEGVDPMQMAGMAHDTFDLARRIAPSSKLLVIGPPWPTADPPFDVLYVRDTLSGQAHYAGATFIDPISEGWFVGRPDLIGPDGVHPNDAGHAYMAEKIAPLIHAQLSRWA
;
A
#
# COMPACT_ATOMS: atom_id res chain seq x y z
N MET A 1 -33.11 -101.51 39.04
CA MET A 1 -32.75 -100.70 37.89
C MET A 1 -33.20 -99.31 38.14
N GLN A 2 -32.36 -98.43 38.69
CA GLN A 2 -32.70 -97.03 39.04
C GLN A 2 -32.10 -96.10 38.00
N VAL A 3 -32.94 -95.31 37.39
CA VAL A 3 -32.55 -94.29 36.42
C VAL A 3 -32.35 -92.98 37.19
N ALA A 4 -31.14 -92.47 37.15
CA ALA A 4 -30.75 -91.24 37.76
C ALA A 4 -31.19 -90.07 36.84
N VAL A 5 -32.03 -89.21 37.36
CA VAL A 5 -32.44 -87.90 36.69
C VAL A 5 -31.41 -86.86 37.04
N GLY A 6 -30.62 -86.46 36.07
CA GLY A 6 -29.68 -85.32 36.19
C GLY A 6 -30.45 -84.00 36.11
N ARG A 7 -30.27 -83.19 37.13
CA ARG A 7 -30.73 -81.81 37.13
C ARG A 7 -29.76 -80.87 36.34
N LEU A 8 -30.24 -80.35 35.26
CA LEU A 8 -29.56 -79.26 34.55
C LEU A 8 -29.70 -77.93 35.35
N ALA A 9 -28.62 -77.39 35.81
CA ALA A 9 -28.61 -76.11 36.44
C ALA A 9 -28.42 -75.00 35.31
N THR A 10 -29.45 -74.25 35.09
CA THR A 10 -29.40 -73.12 34.14
C THR A 10 -28.73 -71.95 34.83
N VAL A 11 -27.51 -71.58 34.40
CA VAL A 11 -26.80 -70.41 34.84
C VAL A 11 -27.28 -69.25 33.97
N VAL A 12 -28.06 -68.31 34.57
CA VAL A 12 -28.47 -67.07 33.93
C VAL A 12 -27.34 -66.04 34.16
N ILE A 13 -26.58 -65.74 33.11
CA ILE A 13 -25.59 -64.66 33.15
C ILE A 13 -26.33 -63.37 32.82
N SER A 14 -26.56 -62.54 33.83
CA SER A 14 -27.09 -61.19 33.66
C SER A 14 -25.95 -60.29 33.20
N VAL A 15 -25.92 -59.93 31.91
CA VAL A 15 -25.04 -58.89 31.37
C VAL A 15 -25.69 -57.56 31.69
N ALA A 16 -25.15 -56.83 32.66
CA ALA A 16 -25.51 -55.47 32.92
C ALA A 16 -24.82 -54.54 31.85
N VAL A 17 -25.59 -54.10 30.86
CA VAL A 17 -25.13 -53.07 29.92
C VAL A 17 -25.16 -51.73 30.66
N VAL A 18 -24.00 -51.26 31.09
CA VAL A 18 -23.81 -49.88 31.56
C VAL A 18 -23.78 -49.00 30.35
N VAL A 19 -24.92 -48.40 29.98
CA VAL A 19 -24.98 -47.32 28.99
C VAL A 19 -24.44 -46.08 29.68
N GLY A 20 -23.15 -45.79 29.46
CA GLY A 20 -22.54 -44.55 29.85
C GLY A 20 -23.18 -43.42 29.05
N LEU A 21 -24.06 -42.66 29.70
CA LEU A 21 -24.49 -41.35 29.19
C LEU A 21 -23.30 -40.41 29.19
N VAL A 22 -22.56 -40.40 28.07
CA VAL A 22 -21.59 -39.36 27.78
C VAL A 22 -22.41 -38.10 27.58
N GLY A 23 -22.56 -37.34 28.64
CA GLY A 23 -23.19 -36.03 28.58
C GLY A 23 -22.41 -35.16 27.59
N HIS A 24 -22.95 -34.95 26.38
CA HIS A 24 -22.51 -33.91 25.49
C HIS A 24 -22.70 -32.59 26.22
N ARG A 25 -21.66 -32.08 26.87
CA ARG A 25 -21.63 -30.67 27.25
C ARG A 25 -21.61 -29.89 25.95
N PRO A 26 -22.64 -29.06 25.67
CA PRO A 26 -22.54 -28.17 24.51
C PRO A 26 -21.27 -27.32 24.68
N ALA A 27 -20.45 -27.29 23.65
CA ALA A 27 -19.29 -26.43 23.64
C ALA A 27 -19.74 -25.02 24.01
N PRO A 28 -19.00 -24.30 24.87
CA PRO A 28 -19.36 -22.92 25.18
C PRO A 28 -19.51 -22.16 23.88
N PRO A 29 -20.54 -21.30 23.74
CA PRO A 29 -20.68 -20.51 22.54
C PRO A 29 -19.34 -19.80 22.31
N ARG A 30 -18.75 -20.01 21.15
CA ARG A 30 -17.57 -19.22 20.75
C ARG A 30 -17.96 -17.78 20.95
N PRO A 31 -17.18 -16.98 21.69
CA PRO A 31 -17.48 -15.57 21.77
C PRO A 31 -17.57 -15.11 20.33
N TYR A 32 -18.74 -14.62 19.92
CA TYR A 32 -18.84 -13.92 18.66
C TYR A 32 -17.76 -12.86 18.77
N GLN A 33 -16.70 -13.01 17.99
CA GLN A 33 -15.83 -11.88 17.74
C GLN A 33 -16.77 -10.85 17.14
N THR A 34 -17.18 -9.92 17.95
CA THR A 34 -17.80 -8.70 17.48
C THR A 34 -16.80 -8.19 16.48
N VAL A 35 -17.08 -8.35 15.19
CA VAL A 35 -16.41 -7.58 14.16
C VAL A 35 -16.54 -6.17 14.65
N ALA A 36 -15.44 -5.59 15.10
CA ALA A 36 -15.43 -4.27 15.70
C ALA A 36 -16.16 -3.38 14.71
N ARG A 37 -17.32 -2.86 15.11
CA ARG A 37 -18.06 -1.91 14.30
C ARG A 37 -17.12 -0.76 14.07
N GLY A 38 -16.61 -0.66 12.83
CA GLY A 38 -15.85 0.48 12.39
C GLY A 38 -14.33 0.39 12.63
N THR A 39 -13.63 -0.53 11.94
CA THR A 39 -12.26 -0.19 11.56
C THR A 39 -12.38 1.10 10.76
N PRO A 40 -11.78 2.23 11.23
CA PRO A 40 -11.87 3.46 10.48
C PRO A 40 -11.26 3.24 9.10
N ILE A 41 -11.93 3.72 8.07
CA ILE A 41 -11.42 3.73 6.70
C ILE A 41 -10.58 5.00 6.59
N ASP A 42 -9.30 4.85 6.27
CA ASP A 42 -8.43 5.99 6.04
C ASP A 42 -8.49 6.40 4.56
N HIS A 43 -8.83 7.65 4.28
CA HIS A 43 -8.79 8.21 2.95
C HIS A 43 -7.34 8.58 2.59
N VAL A 44 -6.89 8.15 1.42
CA VAL A 44 -5.51 8.36 0.96
C VAL A 44 -5.52 8.82 -0.48
N ALA A 45 -5.03 10.03 -0.71
CA ALA A 45 -4.79 10.54 -2.05
C ALA A 45 -3.38 10.19 -2.51
N VAL A 46 -3.24 9.81 -3.79
CA VAL A 46 -1.96 9.54 -4.44
C VAL A 46 -1.84 10.36 -5.71
N ILE A 47 -0.78 11.14 -5.81
CA ILE A 47 -0.41 11.93 -6.97
C ILE A 47 0.87 11.36 -7.56
N GLY A 48 0.91 11.15 -8.87
CA GLY A 48 2.09 10.57 -9.50
C GLY A 48 2.16 10.69 -11.02
N ASP A 49 3.28 10.25 -11.56
CA ASP A 49 3.57 10.20 -12.98
C ASP A 49 3.37 8.79 -13.57
N SER A 50 4.11 8.45 -14.64
CA SER A 50 4.07 7.14 -15.30
C SER A 50 4.42 5.97 -14.37
N TYR A 51 5.24 6.18 -13.34
CA TYR A 51 5.52 5.16 -12.33
C TYR A 51 4.30 4.81 -11.47
N THR A 52 3.29 5.69 -11.46
CA THR A 52 2.02 5.45 -10.76
C THR A 52 0.92 5.01 -11.74
N THR A 53 0.84 5.61 -12.92
CA THR A 53 -0.14 5.25 -13.96
C THR A 53 0.09 3.81 -14.47
N GLY A 54 1.35 3.37 -14.53
CA GLY A 54 1.77 2.22 -15.31
C GLY A 54 1.91 2.57 -16.79
N THR A 55 2.57 1.69 -17.53
CA THR A 55 2.84 1.83 -18.97
C THR A 55 2.64 0.50 -19.68
N ASP A 56 2.98 0.44 -20.95
CA ASP A 56 3.01 -0.83 -21.71
C ASP A 56 4.07 -1.82 -21.15
N GLU A 57 5.05 -1.31 -20.36
CA GLU A 57 6.04 -2.15 -19.69
C GLU A 57 5.46 -2.89 -18.46
N GLY A 58 4.43 -2.34 -17.82
CA GLY A 58 3.77 -2.95 -16.67
C GLY A 58 3.04 -1.97 -15.77
N GLY A 59 2.52 -2.49 -14.67
CA GLY A 59 1.90 -1.70 -13.60
C GLY A 59 0.48 -1.26 -13.86
N GLN A 60 -0.21 -1.87 -14.80
CA GLN A 60 -1.60 -1.52 -15.10
C GLN A 60 -2.60 -2.34 -14.26
N GLY A 61 -3.70 -1.73 -13.87
CA GLY A 61 -4.80 -2.39 -13.18
C GLY A 61 -4.39 -3.09 -11.88
N SER A 62 -4.60 -4.39 -11.78
CA SER A 62 -4.22 -5.20 -10.61
C SER A 62 -2.70 -5.29 -10.39
N ASN A 63 -1.89 -4.98 -11.39
CA ASN A 63 -0.44 -5.00 -11.32
C ASN A 63 0.15 -3.68 -10.84
N ALA A 64 -0.64 -2.60 -10.78
CA ALA A 64 -0.20 -1.31 -10.25
C ALA A 64 0.32 -1.43 -8.81
N TRP A 65 1.39 -0.72 -8.49
CA TRP A 65 1.92 -0.69 -7.14
C TRP A 65 0.87 -0.19 -6.12
N THR A 66 0.03 0.74 -6.52
CA THR A 66 -1.06 1.26 -5.71
C THR A 66 -2.04 0.15 -5.32
N THR A 67 -2.57 -0.59 -6.31
CA THR A 67 -3.50 -1.71 -6.07
C THR A 67 -2.88 -2.78 -5.16
N ARG A 68 -1.62 -3.15 -5.42
CA ARG A 68 -0.88 -4.12 -4.60
C ARG A 68 -0.65 -3.63 -3.17
N THR A 69 -0.37 -2.34 -3.00
CA THR A 69 -0.23 -1.69 -1.69
C THR A 69 -1.53 -1.76 -0.90
N TRP A 70 -2.66 -1.44 -1.52
CA TRP A 70 -3.96 -1.49 -0.84
C TRP A 70 -4.32 -2.91 -0.41
N LEU A 71 -4.03 -3.91 -1.25
CA LEU A 71 -4.22 -5.32 -0.88
C LEU A 71 -3.32 -5.72 0.30
N ALA A 72 -2.05 -5.35 0.28
CA ALA A 72 -1.11 -5.66 1.37
C ALA A 72 -1.55 -5.02 2.69
N LEU A 73 -2.01 -3.78 2.68
CA LEU A 73 -2.53 -3.08 3.86
C LEU A 73 -3.83 -3.70 4.37
N ALA A 74 -4.74 -4.08 3.47
CA ALA A 74 -5.97 -4.77 3.85
C ALA A 74 -5.70 -6.11 4.55
N HIS A 75 -4.71 -6.88 4.09
CA HIS A 75 -4.25 -8.09 4.78
C HIS A 75 -3.70 -7.83 6.18
N GLN A 76 -3.24 -6.62 6.46
CA GLN A 76 -2.78 -6.18 7.79
C GLN A 76 -3.91 -5.55 8.62
N GLY A 77 -5.15 -5.54 8.10
CA GLY A 77 -6.31 -4.98 8.78
C GLY A 77 -6.47 -3.46 8.63
N VAL A 78 -5.65 -2.82 7.78
CA VAL A 78 -5.77 -1.39 7.46
C VAL A 78 -6.71 -1.23 6.28
N GLN A 79 -7.82 -0.51 6.48
CA GLN A 79 -8.80 -0.24 5.44
C GLN A 79 -8.54 1.12 4.81
N ILE A 80 -8.35 1.15 3.49
CA ILE A 80 -8.05 2.36 2.74
C ILE A 80 -9.18 2.64 1.74
N ALA A 81 -9.60 3.90 1.66
CA ALA A 81 -10.36 4.46 0.56
C ALA A 81 -9.39 5.30 -0.30
N PRO A 82 -8.82 4.75 -1.36
CA PRO A 82 -7.81 5.44 -2.14
C PRO A 82 -8.42 6.30 -3.23
N GLU A 83 -7.85 7.47 -3.46
CA GLU A 83 -8.02 8.28 -4.67
C GLU A 83 -6.67 8.44 -5.37
N VAL A 84 -6.56 8.01 -6.62
CA VAL A 84 -5.30 8.05 -7.37
C VAL A 84 -5.45 8.97 -8.58
N ALA A 85 -4.70 10.06 -8.61
CA ALA A 85 -4.55 10.93 -9.75
C ALA A 85 -3.13 10.85 -10.27
N SER A 86 -2.96 10.22 -11.43
CA SER A 86 -1.65 10.10 -12.07
C SER A 86 -1.75 10.33 -13.57
N GLU A 87 -0.65 10.75 -14.16
CA GLU A 87 -0.58 11.00 -15.60
C GLU A 87 0.83 10.73 -16.12
N GLY A 88 0.93 9.99 -17.22
CA GLY A 88 2.20 9.76 -17.89
C GLY A 88 2.90 11.08 -18.21
N ARG A 89 4.22 11.13 -17.97
CA ARG A 89 5.08 12.30 -18.20
C ARG A 89 4.78 13.54 -17.35
N ALA A 90 3.76 13.54 -16.48
CA ALA A 90 3.51 14.67 -15.59
C ALA A 90 4.63 14.86 -14.57
N GLY A 91 4.92 16.09 -14.27
CA GLY A 91 5.82 16.52 -13.22
C GLY A 91 5.20 17.64 -12.39
N TYR A 92 6.00 18.24 -11.54
CA TYR A 92 5.58 19.45 -10.82
C TYR A 92 5.47 20.64 -11.77
N VAL A 93 6.34 20.72 -12.77
CA VAL A 93 6.39 21.77 -13.79
C VAL A 93 6.01 21.25 -15.17
N VAL A 94 6.53 20.08 -15.53
CA VAL A 94 6.32 19.50 -16.85
C VAL A 94 4.91 18.94 -16.96
N ARG A 95 4.23 19.33 -18.05
CA ARG A 95 2.87 18.85 -18.33
C ARG A 95 2.91 17.45 -18.91
N GLY A 96 2.06 16.60 -18.38
CA GLY A 96 1.90 15.21 -18.82
C GLY A 96 1.12 15.07 -20.14
N ASP A 97 0.77 13.83 -20.44
CA ASP A 97 0.13 13.42 -21.70
C ASP A 97 -1.23 14.09 -21.96
N HIS A 98 -1.92 14.48 -20.91
CA HIS A 98 -3.21 15.17 -20.97
C HIS A 98 -3.12 16.63 -20.53
N GLY A 99 -1.90 17.15 -20.36
CA GLY A 99 -1.63 18.53 -20.06
C GLY A 99 -1.68 18.91 -18.58
N ASN A 100 -1.81 17.96 -17.65
CA ASN A 100 -1.80 18.25 -16.23
C ASN A 100 -0.37 18.24 -15.66
N VAL A 101 -0.18 19.05 -14.61
CA VAL A 101 0.95 18.98 -13.69
C VAL A 101 0.51 18.41 -12.34
N PHE A 102 1.43 18.15 -11.43
CA PHE A 102 1.09 17.59 -10.12
C PHE A 102 0.12 18.46 -9.31
N GLU A 103 0.16 19.79 -9.48
CA GLU A 103 -0.81 20.67 -8.84
C GLU A 103 -2.24 20.41 -9.35
N ASP A 104 -2.43 20.24 -10.66
CA ASP A 104 -3.74 19.91 -11.26
C ASP A 104 -4.25 18.55 -10.74
N LEU A 105 -3.34 17.55 -10.64
CA LEU A 105 -3.65 16.22 -10.12
C LEU A 105 -4.00 16.28 -8.61
N THR A 106 -3.32 17.13 -7.85
CA THR A 106 -3.59 17.36 -6.43
C THR A 106 -5.00 17.93 -6.25
N ASN A 107 -5.35 18.96 -7.02
CA ASN A 107 -6.68 19.56 -6.95
C ASN A 107 -7.80 18.58 -7.32
N ARG A 108 -7.49 17.53 -8.10
CA ARG A 108 -8.44 16.49 -8.50
C ARG A 108 -8.63 15.40 -7.44
N ALA A 109 -7.56 14.98 -6.78
CA ALA A 109 -7.57 13.79 -5.93
C ALA A 109 -7.62 14.08 -4.43
N VAL A 110 -7.20 15.26 -3.98
CA VAL A 110 -7.12 15.55 -2.55
C VAL A 110 -8.45 16.05 -2.03
N HIS A 111 -8.92 15.47 -0.93
CA HIS A 111 -10.17 15.82 -0.26
C HIS A 111 -9.94 16.20 1.20
N PRO A 112 -10.85 17.02 1.81
CA PRO A 112 -10.67 17.53 3.17
C PRO A 112 -10.55 16.46 4.27
N ASP A 113 -11.02 15.26 4.03
CA ASP A 113 -11.02 14.12 4.96
C ASP A 113 -9.88 13.12 4.71
N ASP A 114 -8.93 13.45 3.80
CA ASP A 114 -7.75 12.63 3.61
C ASP A 114 -6.88 12.58 4.86
N ALA A 115 -6.53 11.37 5.28
CA ALA A 115 -5.58 11.12 6.36
C ALA A 115 -4.14 11.24 5.88
N LEU A 116 -3.91 10.97 4.59
CA LEU A 116 -2.58 10.98 3.98
C LEU A 116 -2.67 11.40 2.50
N VAL A 117 -1.73 12.26 2.09
CA VAL A 117 -1.48 12.57 0.68
C VAL A 117 -0.09 12.10 0.32
N VAL A 118 0.01 11.27 -0.72
CA VAL A 118 1.26 10.69 -1.23
C VAL A 118 1.59 11.32 -2.57
N PHE A 119 2.78 11.87 -2.69
CA PHE A 119 3.38 12.33 -3.96
C PHE A 119 4.48 11.35 -4.35
N PHE A 120 4.47 10.86 -5.58
CA PHE A 120 5.50 9.96 -6.08
C PHE A 120 6.01 10.39 -7.47
N GLY A 121 7.27 10.73 -7.54
CA GLY A 121 7.97 11.22 -8.73
C GLY A 121 8.50 12.65 -8.48
N SER A 122 8.81 13.46 -9.46
CA SER A 122 8.82 13.10 -10.85
C SER A 122 10.20 13.40 -11.47
N ARG A 123 10.79 12.43 -12.15
CA ARG A 123 11.98 12.66 -12.96
C ARG A 123 11.70 13.50 -14.22
N ASN A 124 10.43 13.68 -14.56
CA ASN A 124 10.05 14.40 -15.76
C ASN A 124 10.41 15.90 -15.72
N ASP A 125 10.73 16.41 -14.54
CA ASP A 125 11.18 17.78 -14.32
C ASP A 125 12.71 17.96 -14.53
N GLU A 126 13.40 16.98 -15.14
CA GLU A 126 14.80 17.10 -15.52
C GLU A 126 15.03 18.33 -16.41
N GLY A 127 16.03 19.13 -16.11
CA GLY A 127 16.41 20.32 -16.89
C GLY A 127 15.48 21.53 -16.72
N VAL A 128 14.49 21.45 -15.84
CA VAL A 128 13.64 22.60 -15.49
C VAL A 128 14.43 23.62 -14.67
N ASP A 129 14.09 24.90 -14.83
CA ASP A 129 14.69 25.95 -14.01
C ASP A 129 14.49 25.67 -12.52
N PRO A 130 15.56 25.73 -11.72
CA PRO A 130 15.53 25.40 -10.31
C PRO A 130 14.54 26.17 -9.46
N MET A 131 14.42 27.46 -9.70
CA MET A 131 13.49 28.30 -8.93
C MET A 131 12.04 28.00 -9.30
N GLN A 132 11.79 27.72 -10.59
CA GLN A 132 10.48 27.31 -11.06
C GLN A 132 10.10 25.95 -10.45
N MET A 133 11.01 24.97 -10.44
CA MET A 133 10.78 23.66 -9.83
C MET A 133 10.47 23.77 -8.34
N ALA A 134 11.26 24.56 -7.60
CA ALA A 134 11.04 24.78 -6.18
C ALA A 134 9.69 25.47 -5.89
N GLY A 135 9.34 26.49 -6.69
CA GLY A 135 8.06 27.19 -6.56
C GLY A 135 6.86 26.27 -6.81
N MET A 136 6.87 25.52 -7.90
CA MET A 136 5.76 24.62 -8.25
C MET A 136 5.61 23.46 -7.26
N ALA A 137 6.71 22.90 -6.76
CA ALA A 137 6.65 21.88 -5.71
C ALA A 137 6.07 22.46 -4.40
N HIS A 138 6.52 23.67 -4.01
CA HIS A 138 5.98 24.39 -2.87
C HIS A 138 4.46 24.59 -2.99
N ASP A 139 4.01 25.16 -4.10
CA ASP A 139 2.60 25.48 -4.35
C ASP A 139 1.73 24.20 -4.36
N THR A 140 2.27 23.11 -4.91
CA THR A 140 1.60 21.79 -4.92
C THR A 140 1.40 21.25 -3.51
N PHE A 141 2.43 21.30 -2.65
CA PHE A 141 2.32 20.82 -1.27
C PHE A 141 1.43 21.71 -0.41
N ASP A 142 1.53 23.02 -0.62
CA ASP A 142 0.65 24.02 0.02
C ASP A 142 -0.81 23.83 -0.39
N LEU A 143 -1.09 23.53 -1.66
CA LEU A 143 -2.43 23.20 -2.12
C LEU A 143 -2.99 22.00 -1.36
N ALA A 144 -2.23 20.90 -1.26
CA ALA A 144 -2.63 19.73 -0.49
C ALA A 144 -2.94 20.08 0.98
N ARG A 145 -2.09 20.91 1.62
CA ARG A 145 -2.30 21.40 2.98
C ARG A 145 -3.54 22.27 3.12
N ARG A 146 -3.85 23.09 2.13
CA ARG A 146 -5.07 23.93 2.14
C ARG A 146 -6.33 23.08 2.01
N ILE A 147 -6.32 22.05 1.15
CA ILE A 147 -7.48 21.18 0.95
C ILE A 147 -7.66 20.24 2.14
N ALA A 148 -6.61 19.60 2.59
CA ALA A 148 -6.60 18.59 3.66
C ALA A 148 -5.64 18.98 4.81
N PRO A 149 -6.00 19.96 5.64
CA PRO A 149 -5.08 20.55 6.64
C PRO A 149 -4.64 19.56 7.74
N SER A 150 -5.42 18.50 7.95
CA SER A 150 -5.13 17.46 8.95
C SER A 150 -4.37 16.27 8.36
N SER A 151 -4.19 16.22 7.04
CA SER A 151 -3.49 15.11 6.39
C SER A 151 -2.00 15.12 6.72
N LYS A 152 -1.40 13.93 6.73
CA LYS A 152 0.05 13.82 6.61
C LYS A 152 0.44 13.91 5.14
N LEU A 153 1.67 14.37 4.87
CA LEU A 153 2.23 14.35 3.51
C LEU A 153 3.40 13.36 3.48
N LEU A 154 3.39 12.49 2.49
CA LEU A 154 4.48 11.58 2.15
C LEU A 154 4.96 11.91 0.73
N VAL A 155 6.18 12.37 0.61
CA VAL A 155 6.80 12.69 -0.67
C VAL A 155 7.85 11.64 -0.96
N ILE A 156 7.66 10.88 -2.03
CA ILE A 156 8.61 9.90 -2.54
C ILE A 156 9.25 10.52 -3.76
N GLY A 157 10.56 10.77 -3.68
CA GLY A 157 11.31 11.38 -4.77
C GLY A 157 11.42 10.48 -6.00
N PRO A 158 12.02 10.98 -7.09
CA PRO A 158 12.18 10.23 -8.32
C PRO A 158 13.05 8.99 -8.10
N PRO A 159 12.64 7.79 -8.54
CA PRO A 159 13.51 6.64 -8.60
C PRO A 159 14.45 6.72 -9.81
N TRP A 160 15.56 5.96 -9.76
CA TRP A 160 16.47 5.82 -10.88
C TRP A 160 16.90 4.36 -11.08
N PRO A 161 16.96 3.85 -12.33
CA PRO A 161 17.21 2.42 -12.58
C PRO A 161 18.66 1.97 -12.31
N THR A 162 19.62 2.89 -12.32
CA THR A 162 21.05 2.58 -12.20
C THR A 162 21.71 3.30 -11.02
N ALA A 163 22.97 2.95 -10.74
CA ALA A 163 23.76 3.59 -9.69
C ALA A 163 24.20 5.03 -10.02
N ASP A 164 24.09 5.42 -11.30
CA ASP A 164 24.59 6.70 -11.81
C ASP A 164 23.43 7.58 -12.32
N PRO A 165 22.62 8.19 -11.43
CA PRO A 165 21.58 9.11 -11.84
C PRO A 165 22.21 10.39 -12.42
N PRO A 166 21.62 11.00 -13.48
CA PRO A 166 22.05 12.28 -14.01
C PRO A 166 21.97 13.38 -12.95
N PHE A 167 22.82 14.40 -13.12
CA PHE A 167 22.84 15.55 -12.21
C PHE A 167 21.46 16.22 -12.11
N ASP A 168 20.73 16.35 -13.20
CA ASP A 168 19.42 17.00 -13.25
C ASP A 168 18.37 16.21 -12.44
N VAL A 169 18.43 14.88 -12.43
CA VAL A 169 17.57 14.04 -11.56
C VAL A 169 17.92 14.20 -10.09
N LEU A 170 19.23 14.25 -9.77
CA LEU A 170 19.68 14.53 -8.40
C LEU A 170 19.22 15.91 -7.94
N TYR A 171 19.24 16.89 -8.84
CA TYR A 171 18.77 18.23 -8.56
C TYR A 171 17.27 18.26 -8.25
N VAL A 172 16.44 17.56 -9.05
CA VAL A 172 15.00 17.39 -8.79
C VAL A 172 14.79 16.74 -7.41
N ARG A 173 15.50 15.65 -7.12
CA ARG A 173 15.45 14.95 -5.83
C ARG A 173 15.75 15.88 -4.66
N ASP A 174 16.84 16.66 -4.74
CA ASP A 174 17.28 17.59 -3.69
C ASP A 174 16.27 18.73 -3.48
N THR A 175 15.72 19.26 -4.58
CA THR A 175 14.67 20.29 -4.54
C THR A 175 13.42 19.74 -3.83
N LEU A 176 12.97 18.56 -4.21
CA LEU A 176 11.80 17.92 -3.58
C LEU A 176 12.04 17.64 -2.10
N SER A 177 13.23 17.17 -1.73
CA SER A 177 13.60 16.93 -0.33
C SER A 177 13.51 18.23 0.49
N GLY A 178 14.04 19.34 -0.05
CA GLY A 178 13.96 20.65 0.59
C GLY A 178 12.53 21.16 0.76
N GLN A 179 11.72 21.08 -0.30
CA GLN A 179 10.31 21.52 -0.26
C GLN A 179 9.44 20.62 0.62
N ALA A 180 9.67 19.31 0.62
CA ALA A 180 9.00 18.38 1.53
C ALA A 180 9.32 18.69 3.00
N HIS A 181 10.57 18.95 3.31
CA HIS A 181 10.98 19.36 4.65
C HIS A 181 10.28 20.68 5.07
N TYR A 182 10.27 21.66 4.19
CA TYR A 182 9.58 22.95 4.43
C TYR A 182 8.08 22.76 4.69
N ALA A 183 7.43 21.88 3.93
CA ALA A 183 6.01 21.55 4.10
C ALA A 183 5.72 20.65 5.33
N GLY A 184 6.74 20.22 6.08
CA GLY A 184 6.60 19.27 7.19
C GLY A 184 6.14 17.88 6.72
N ALA A 185 6.53 17.49 5.50
CA ALA A 185 6.25 16.18 4.93
C ALA A 185 7.37 15.17 5.26
N THR A 186 7.01 13.89 5.27
CA THR A 186 8.00 12.82 5.25
C THR A 186 8.56 12.69 3.84
N PHE A 187 9.89 12.75 3.68
CA PHE A 187 10.55 12.54 2.39
C PHE A 187 11.24 11.19 2.36
N ILE A 188 11.05 10.46 1.25
CA ILE A 188 11.75 9.19 0.95
C ILE A 188 12.58 9.40 -0.30
N ASP A 189 13.81 8.92 -0.29
CA ASP A 189 14.77 9.04 -1.38
C ASP A 189 15.06 7.68 -2.02
N PRO A 190 14.33 7.26 -3.08
CA PRO A 190 14.54 6.00 -3.76
C PRO A 190 15.94 5.86 -4.39
N ILE A 191 16.57 6.99 -4.76
CA ILE A 191 17.93 7.01 -5.32
C ILE A 191 18.94 6.64 -4.23
N SER A 192 18.88 7.33 -3.08
CA SER A 192 19.77 7.07 -1.94
C SER A 192 19.58 5.65 -1.38
N GLU A 193 18.34 5.16 -1.40
CA GLU A 193 18.02 3.79 -0.96
C GLU A 193 18.34 2.73 -2.03
N GLY A 194 18.72 3.14 -3.24
CA GLY A 194 19.11 2.25 -4.33
C GLY A 194 17.99 1.30 -4.77
N TRP A 195 16.73 1.76 -4.84
CA TRP A 195 15.57 0.87 -5.06
C TRP A 195 15.73 -0.04 -6.27
N PHE A 196 16.28 0.43 -7.38
CA PHE A 196 16.41 -0.37 -8.60
C PHE A 196 17.87 -0.71 -8.96
N VAL A 197 18.84 -0.27 -8.14
CA VAL A 197 20.27 -0.51 -8.40
C VAL A 197 20.56 -2.01 -8.39
N GLY A 198 21.14 -2.52 -9.48
CA GLY A 198 21.44 -3.93 -9.65
C GLY A 198 20.22 -4.84 -9.89
N ARG A 199 19.05 -4.25 -10.17
CA ARG A 199 17.80 -4.97 -10.39
C ARG A 199 17.19 -4.69 -11.78
N PRO A 200 17.94 -5.00 -12.86
CA PRO A 200 17.43 -4.82 -14.23
C PRO A 200 16.17 -5.69 -14.51
N ASP A 201 15.97 -6.75 -13.75
CA ASP A 201 14.80 -7.62 -13.80
C ASP A 201 13.48 -6.91 -13.42
N LEU A 202 13.56 -5.74 -12.77
CA LEU A 202 12.41 -4.93 -12.35
C LEU A 202 12.04 -3.83 -13.35
N ILE A 203 12.88 -3.60 -14.34
CA ILE A 203 12.72 -2.54 -15.34
C ILE A 203 12.34 -3.15 -16.68
N GLY A 204 11.47 -2.48 -17.41
CA GLY A 204 11.06 -2.89 -18.75
C GLY A 204 12.13 -2.71 -19.80
N PRO A 205 11.92 -3.24 -21.01
CA PRO A 205 12.84 -3.10 -22.14
C PRO A 205 13.22 -1.66 -22.52
N ASP A 206 12.40 -0.68 -22.16
CA ASP A 206 12.72 0.74 -22.40
C ASP A 206 13.84 1.27 -21.50
N GLY A 207 14.25 0.49 -20.50
CA GLY A 207 15.31 0.86 -19.55
C GLY A 207 14.91 1.96 -18.56
N VAL A 208 13.64 2.33 -18.50
CA VAL A 208 13.11 3.44 -17.69
C VAL A 208 12.01 3.00 -16.76
N HIS A 209 10.94 2.43 -17.30
CA HIS A 209 9.75 2.16 -16.54
C HIS A 209 9.79 0.79 -15.86
N PRO A 210 9.27 0.68 -14.63
CA PRO A 210 9.12 -0.60 -13.96
C PRO A 210 8.15 -1.51 -14.73
N ASN A 211 8.52 -2.79 -14.84
CA ASN A 211 7.62 -3.83 -15.28
C ASN A 211 6.70 -4.29 -14.13
N ASP A 212 5.87 -5.31 -14.33
CA ASP A 212 4.97 -5.81 -13.29
C ASP A 212 5.70 -6.28 -12.01
N ALA A 213 6.92 -6.82 -12.15
CA ALA A 213 7.76 -7.19 -10.99
C ALA A 213 8.30 -5.94 -10.29
N GLY A 214 8.65 -4.90 -11.04
CA GLY A 214 9.04 -3.59 -10.52
C GLY A 214 7.90 -2.92 -9.74
N HIS A 215 6.67 -2.99 -10.26
CA HIS A 215 5.50 -2.50 -9.53
C HIS A 215 5.21 -3.30 -8.26
N ALA A 216 5.39 -4.63 -8.27
CA ALA A 216 5.29 -5.43 -7.05
C ALA A 216 6.34 -5.01 -6.01
N TYR A 217 7.59 -4.80 -6.45
CA TYR A 217 8.67 -4.33 -5.60
C TYR A 217 8.40 -2.93 -5.03
N MET A 218 7.90 -1.99 -5.85
CA MET A 218 7.50 -0.68 -5.34
C MET A 218 6.42 -0.79 -4.26
N ALA A 219 5.44 -1.68 -4.45
CA ALA A 219 4.41 -1.90 -3.43
C ALA A 219 4.99 -2.43 -2.11
N GLU A 220 5.97 -3.34 -2.17
CA GLU A 220 6.69 -3.83 -0.97
C GLU A 220 7.42 -2.71 -0.23
N LYS A 221 7.98 -1.74 -0.96
CA LYS A 221 8.64 -0.57 -0.37
C LYS A 221 7.65 0.44 0.19
N ILE A 222 6.57 0.72 -0.53
CA ILE A 222 5.66 1.83 -0.23
C ILE A 222 4.60 1.45 0.81
N ALA A 223 4.11 0.21 0.82
CA ALA A 223 3.08 -0.20 1.79
C ALA A 223 3.48 0.05 3.26
N PRO A 224 4.69 -0.32 3.73
CA PRO A 224 5.09 -0.02 5.10
C PRO A 224 5.24 1.48 5.38
N LEU A 225 5.60 2.29 4.38
CA LEU A 225 5.69 3.74 4.53
C LEU A 225 4.31 4.36 4.75
N ILE A 226 3.32 3.97 3.95
CA ILE A 226 1.92 4.39 4.12
C ILE A 226 1.39 3.92 5.47
N HIS A 227 1.61 2.65 5.83
CA HIS A 227 1.20 2.12 7.13
C HIS A 227 1.76 2.95 8.30
N ALA A 228 3.04 3.29 8.25
CA ALA A 228 3.68 4.11 9.29
C ALA A 228 3.07 5.51 9.39
N GLN A 229 2.63 6.10 8.27
CA GLN A 229 1.96 7.41 8.28
C GLN A 229 0.54 7.32 8.86
N LEU A 230 -0.19 6.25 8.59
CA LEU A 230 -1.57 6.06 9.04
C LEU A 230 -1.65 5.51 10.47
N SER A 231 -0.59 4.89 10.98
CA SER A 231 -0.56 4.36 12.34
C SER A 231 -0.84 5.48 13.33
N ARG A 232 -1.99 5.41 13.97
CA ARG A 232 -2.32 6.27 15.11
C ARG A 232 -1.51 5.78 16.29
N TRP A 233 -0.86 6.67 16.99
CA TRP A 233 -0.16 6.34 18.22
C TRP A 233 -1.14 5.63 19.16
N ALA A 234 -0.85 4.36 19.47
CA ALA A 234 -1.58 3.59 20.46
C ALA A 234 -1.25 4.06 21.88
#